data_6564ba3f0424d1a53735ed7fc8aa14be
#
_entry.id   6564ba3f0424d1a53735ed7fc8aa14be
#
_cell.length_a   1.000
_cell.length_b   1.000
_cell.length_c   1.000
_cell.angle_alpha   90.00
_cell.angle_beta   90.00
_cell.angle_gamma   90.00
#
_symmetry.space_group_name_H-M   'P 1'
#
loop_
_entity.id
_entity.type
_entity.pdbx_description
1 polymer ?
#
loop_
_entity_poly.entity_id
_entity_poly.type
_entity_poly.pdbx_seq_one_letter_code
_entity_poly.pdbx_strand_id
1 'polypeptide(L)'
;IGTGVKRIILGFMVASAFLSMWISNTATTMMLLPVGMAVVGQVARQSTLNGKHDKFSEKKVVESMGLVLMLGLAYSASIGGVGTLIGTAPNIVFAGFYKNLYPESPEISFVKWMAMAVPVVVIFIPLVWVYLCKFVSPIPLGQIEFAKGNGDIINHELASLGKITRPEKMVASVFIATALMWIFRKPLELGAITIPGWSSLFLNPEMLNDSTVAMLMGILLMILPVHFGHGAINNGQREYFLLDWKTVETRMPWGILLLFGGGFALASGFTKTELTVWIGSQLTGLSSLPLWAVVLC
;
A
#
# COMPACT_ATOMS: atom_id res chain seq x y z
N ILE A 1 -1.86 3.45 21.29
CA ILE A 1 -3.24 3.21 20.79
C ILE A 1 -4.12 2.53 21.90
N GLY A 2 -3.56 2.05 23.00
CA GLY A 2 -4.27 1.46 24.14
C GLY A 2 -4.36 -0.07 24.08
N THR A 3 -4.73 -0.69 25.21
CA THR A 3 -4.62 -2.13 25.49
C THR A 3 -5.83 -2.99 25.07
N GLY A 4 -6.86 -2.43 24.45
CA GLY A 4 -8.04 -3.18 24.01
C GLY A 4 -7.80 -3.89 22.67
N VAL A 5 -8.23 -5.14 22.52
CA VAL A 5 -8.09 -5.95 21.29
C VAL A 5 -8.55 -5.20 20.03
N LYS A 6 -9.71 -4.53 20.10
CA LYS A 6 -10.22 -3.71 18.98
C LYS A 6 -9.26 -2.60 18.57
N ARG A 7 -8.59 -1.94 19.54
CA ARG A 7 -7.64 -0.85 19.28
C ARG A 7 -6.35 -1.37 18.68
N ILE A 8 -5.93 -2.57 19.06
CA ILE A 8 -4.75 -3.23 18.46
C ILE A 8 -5.03 -3.53 16.99
N ILE A 9 -6.19 -4.12 16.69
CA ILE A 9 -6.61 -4.36 15.30
C ILE A 9 -6.62 -3.05 14.50
N LEU A 10 -7.20 -1.98 15.04
CA LEU A 10 -7.16 -0.67 14.39
C LEU A 10 -5.72 -0.17 14.15
N GLY A 11 -4.85 -0.34 15.14
CA GLY A 11 -3.43 0.01 15.00
C GLY A 11 -2.75 -0.71 13.85
N PHE A 12 -2.96 -2.02 13.74
CA PHE A 12 -2.46 -2.81 12.61
C PHE A 12 -3.06 -2.36 11.28
N MET A 13 -4.36 -2.07 11.24
CA MET A 13 -5.02 -1.59 10.02
C MET A 13 -4.49 -0.22 9.59
N VAL A 14 -4.29 0.72 10.52
CA VAL A 14 -3.72 2.04 10.22
C VAL A 14 -2.27 1.91 9.75
N ALA A 15 -1.45 1.08 10.41
CA ALA A 15 -0.09 0.82 9.99
C ALA A 15 -0.04 0.18 8.60
N SER A 16 -0.90 -0.81 8.35
CA SER A 16 -1.01 -1.47 7.05
C SER A 16 -1.43 -0.48 5.96
N ALA A 17 -2.45 0.34 6.20
CA ALA A 17 -2.88 1.34 5.24
C ALA A 17 -1.78 2.35 4.93
N PHE A 18 -1.09 2.86 5.96
CA PHE A 18 0.00 3.82 5.78
C PHE A 18 1.18 3.24 4.99
N LEU A 19 1.63 2.03 5.33
CA LEU A 19 2.71 1.37 4.61
C LEU A 19 2.31 1.05 3.17
N SER A 20 1.07 0.61 2.95
CA SER A 20 0.57 0.25 1.63
C SER A 20 0.37 1.46 0.70
N MET A 21 0.38 2.67 1.21
CA MET A 21 0.47 3.87 0.37
C MET A 21 1.81 3.96 -0.38
N TRP A 22 2.86 3.29 0.10
CA TRP A 22 4.23 3.45 -0.39
C TRP A 22 4.83 2.16 -0.96
N ILE A 23 4.38 1.01 -0.48
CA ILE A 23 4.82 -0.32 -0.94
C ILE A 23 3.61 -1.14 -1.35
N SER A 24 3.80 -2.21 -2.13
CA SER A 24 2.69 -3.01 -2.63
C SER A 24 1.84 -3.61 -1.49
N ASN A 25 0.54 -3.74 -1.73
CA ASN A 25 -0.42 -4.30 -0.77
C ASN A 25 0.02 -5.69 -0.28
N THR A 26 0.51 -6.52 -1.20
CA THR A 26 1.01 -7.86 -0.91
C THR A 26 2.23 -7.82 0.03
N ALA A 27 3.22 -6.97 -0.27
CA ALA A 27 4.42 -6.84 0.56
C ALA A 27 4.06 -6.34 1.97
N THR A 28 3.18 -5.35 2.08
CA THR A 28 2.67 -4.83 3.35
C THR A 28 1.99 -5.92 4.17
N THR A 29 1.09 -6.68 3.54
CA THR A 29 0.34 -7.73 4.22
C THR A 29 1.27 -8.86 4.66
N MET A 30 2.18 -9.32 3.80
CA MET A 30 3.14 -10.39 4.14
C MET A 30 4.10 -9.99 5.25
N MET A 31 4.49 -8.72 5.35
CA MET A 31 5.36 -8.21 6.41
C MET A 31 4.63 -8.12 7.76
N LEU A 32 3.39 -7.67 7.77
CA LEU A 32 2.64 -7.46 9.00
C LEU A 32 1.93 -8.71 9.52
N LEU A 33 1.68 -9.71 8.67
CA LEU A 33 0.96 -10.91 9.03
C LEU A 33 1.65 -11.73 10.14
N PRO A 34 2.96 -12.04 10.08
CA PRO A 34 3.64 -12.79 11.15
C PRO A 34 3.59 -12.07 12.50
N VAL A 35 3.80 -10.75 12.49
CA VAL A 35 3.74 -9.91 13.70
C VAL A 35 2.33 -9.90 14.27
N GLY A 36 1.32 -9.75 13.42
CA GLY A 36 -0.08 -9.79 13.82
C GLY A 36 -0.47 -11.14 14.43
N MET A 37 -0.04 -12.24 13.81
CA MET A 37 -0.31 -13.59 14.32
C MET A 37 0.41 -13.89 15.64
N ALA A 38 1.62 -13.40 15.85
CA ALA A 38 2.32 -13.49 17.13
C ALA A 38 1.52 -12.79 18.24
N VAL A 39 0.98 -11.59 17.96
CA VAL A 39 0.13 -10.84 18.89
C VAL A 39 -1.16 -11.60 19.19
N VAL A 40 -1.83 -12.18 18.18
CA VAL A 40 -3.05 -13.00 18.37
C VAL A 40 -2.77 -14.19 19.28
N GLY A 41 -1.69 -14.94 19.02
CA GLY A 41 -1.32 -16.11 19.82
C GLY A 41 -1.07 -15.78 21.29
N GLN A 42 -0.48 -14.60 21.53
CA GLN A 42 -0.22 -14.17 22.89
C GLN A 42 -1.47 -13.69 23.63
N VAL A 43 -2.35 -12.91 22.98
CA VAL A 43 -3.64 -12.53 23.55
C VAL A 43 -4.41 -13.76 23.99
N ALA A 44 -4.43 -14.79 23.16
CA ALA A 44 -5.12 -16.04 23.44
C ALA A 44 -4.54 -16.77 24.66
N ARG A 45 -3.21 -16.90 24.75
CA ARG A 45 -2.54 -17.55 25.90
C ARG A 45 -2.81 -16.83 27.22
N GLN A 46 -2.83 -15.49 27.19
CA GLN A 46 -3.07 -14.70 28.41
C GLN A 46 -4.52 -14.74 28.86
N SER A 47 -5.48 -14.83 27.94
CA SER A 47 -6.89 -14.99 28.31
C SER A 47 -7.12 -16.28 29.08
N THR A 48 -6.33 -17.29 28.79
CA THR A 48 -6.40 -18.62 29.48
C THR A 48 -5.74 -18.61 30.88
N LEU A 49 -4.65 -17.85 31.05
CA LEU A 49 -3.87 -17.86 32.31
C LEU A 49 -4.51 -17.01 33.43
N ASN A 50 -5.35 -16.05 33.11
CA ASN A 50 -5.93 -15.13 34.10
C ASN A 50 -7.05 -15.71 34.98
N GLY A 51 -7.38 -17.01 34.89
CA GLY A 51 -8.21 -17.77 35.85
C GLY A 51 -9.62 -17.23 36.09
N LYS A 52 -10.01 -16.11 35.53
CA LYS A 52 -11.39 -15.67 35.46
C LYS A 52 -12.05 -16.50 34.37
N HIS A 53 -13.10 -17.21 34.70
CA HIS A 53 -13.93 -17.99 33.79
C HIS A 53 -14.13 -17.24 32.48
N ASP A 54 -13.17 -17.40 31.57
CA ASP A 54 -13.24 -16.77 30.26
C ASP A 54 -14.32 -17.49 29.46
N LYS A 55 -15.37 -16.77 29.12
CA LYS A 55 -16.54 -17.25 28.37
C LYS A 55 -16.19 -17.94 27.06
N PHE A 56 -14.90 -17.81 26.64
CA PHE A 56 -14.42 -18.30 25.35
C PHE A 56 -13.15 -19.15 25.52
N SER A 57 -13.07 -20.29 24.82
CA SER A 57 -11.85 -21.09 24.77
C SER A 57 -10.75 -20.35 23.98
N GLU A 58 -9.49 -20.61 24.34
CA GLU A 58 -8.30 -20.07 23.64
C GLU A 58 -8.43 -20.19 22.12
N LYS A 59 -8.88 -21.35 21.63
CA LYS A 59 -9.09 -21.61 20.21
C LYS A 59 -10.08 -20.62 19.57
N LYS A 60 -11.19 -20.32 20.22
CA LYS A 60 -12.18 -19.36 19.71
C LYS A 60 -11.65 -17.92 19.68
N VAL A 61 -10.81 -17.56 20.67
CA VAL A 61 -10.15 -16.23 20.68
C VAL A 61 -9.17 -16.10 19.52
N VAL A 62 -8.31 -17.13 19.30
CA VAL A 62 -7.38 -17.17 18.17
C VAL A 62 -8.11 -17.08 16.85
N GLU A 63 -9.13 -17.92 16.65
CA GLU A 63 -9.90 -17.93 15.40
C GLU A 63 -10.58 -16.59 15.12
N SER A 64 -11.25 -16.00 16.12
CA SER A 64 -12.00 -14.76 15.94
C SER A 64 -11.11 -13.54 15.77
N MET A 65 -10.10 -13.39 16.63
CA MET A 65 -9.16 -12.28 16.54
C MET A 65 -8.27 -12.42 15.30
N GLY A 66 -7.81 -13.63 14.99
CA GLY A 66 -7.03 -13.92 13.80
C GLY A 66 -7.79 -13.59 12.51
N LEU A 67 -9.05 -14.03 12.42
CA LEU A 67 -9.91 -13.73 11.28
C LEU A 67 -10.04 -12.22 11.05
N VAL A 68 -10.42 -11.47 12.09
CA VAL A 68 -10.64 -10.02 12.00
C VAL A 68 -9.33 -9.28 11.69
N LEU A 69 -8.21 -9.73 12.28
CA LEU A 69 -6.90 -9.12 12.03
C LEU A 69 -6.42 -9.38 10.60
N MET A 70 -6.52 -10.61 10.10
CA MET A 70 -6.09 -10.96 8.73
C MET A 70 -6.92 -10.21 7.68
N LEU A 71 -8.25 -10.21 7.83
CA LEU A 71 -9.13 -9.44 6.95
C LEU A 71 -8.87 -7.94 7.09
N GLY A 72 -8.64 -7.47 8.31
CA GLY A 72 -8.29 -6.07 8.59
C GLY A 72 -7.00 -5.65 7.88
N LEU A 73 -5.94 -6.47 7.94
CA LEU A 73 -4.68 -6.23 7.24
C LEU A 73 -4.87 -6.21 5.71
N ALA A 74 -5.59 -7.19 5.16
CA ALA A 74 -5.82 -7.28 3.73
C ALA A 74 -6.62 -6.10 3.18
N TYR A 75 -7.75 -5.77 3.81
CA TYR A 75 -8.58 -4.64 3.39
C TYR A 75 -7.89 -3.30 3.61
N SER A 76 -7.21 -3.12 4.75
CA SER A 76 -6.51 -1.86 5.00
C SER A 76 -5.30 -1.66 4.07
N ALA A 77 -4.60 -2.72 3.68
CA ALA A 77 -3.57 -2.65 2.65
C ALA A 77 -4.17 -2.21 1.30
N SER A 78 -5.29 -2.81 0.90
CA SER A 78 -5.95 -2.47 -0.36
C SER A 78 -6.50 -1.04 -0.36
N ILE A 79 -7.14 -0.61 0.72
CA ILE A 79 -7.65 0.76 0.89
C ILE A 79 -6.47 1.76 0.93
N GLY A 80 -5.44 1.47 1.71
CA GLY A 80 -4.23 2.29 1.81
C GLY A 80 -3.54 2.48 0.48
N GLY A 81 -3.43 1.41 -0.32
CA GLY A 81 -2.84 1.45 -1.66
C GLY A 81 -3.48 2.45 -2.61
N VAL A 82 -4.76 2.80 -2.41
CA VAL A 82 -5.41 3.86 -3.19
C VAL A 82 -4.88 5.25 -2.81
N GLY A 83 -4.34 5.42 -1.60
CA GLY A 83 -3.97 6.73 -1.04
C GLY A 83 -2.90 7.52 -1.80
N THR A 84 -2.03 6.85 -2.56
CA THR A 84 -1.03 7.51 -3.43
C THR A 84 -1.01 6.91 -4.83
N LEU A 85 -0.42 7.62 -5.79
CA LEU A 85 -0.29 7.11 -7.16
C LEU A 85 0.51 5.80 -7.23
N ILE A 86 1.50 5.61 -6.36
CA ILE A 86 2.42 4.47 -6.38
C ILE A 86 1.97 3.30 -5.48
N GLY A 87 0.99 3.52 -4.61
CA GLY A 87 0.56 2.50 -3.65
C GLY A 87 0.00 1.24 -4.31
N THR A 88 -0.63 1.38 -5.48
CA THR A 88 -1.06 0.23 -6.28
C THR A 88 -1.00 0.54 -7.78
N ALA A 89 -0.68 -0.46 -8.60
CA ALA A 89 -0.50 -0.31 -10.04
C ALA A 89 -1.71 0.29 -10.79
N PRO A 90 -2.98 -0.06 -10.48
CA PRO A 90 -4.14 0.56 -11.11
C PRO A 90 -4.19 2.08 -11.03
N ASN A 91 -3.65 2.70 -9.98
CA ASN A 91 -3.66 4.15 -9.83
C ASN A 91 -2.81 4.82 -10.92
N ILE A 92 -1.59 4.31 -11.15
CA ILE A 92 -0.68 4.81 -12.19
C ILE A 92 -1.29 4.60 -13.57
N VAL A 93 -1.88 3.43 -13.78
CA VAL A 93 -2.55 3.06 -15.02
C VAL A 93 -3.69 4.02 -15.32
N PHE A 94 -4.54 4.29 -14.33
CA PHE A 94 -5.62 5.26 -14.47
C PHE A 94 -5.10 6.66 -14.84
N ALA A 95 -4.08 7.14 -14.13
CA ALA A 95 -3.49 8.45 -14.43
C ALA A 95 -2.90 8.53 -15.85
N GLY A 96 -2.27 7.44 -16.32
CA GLY A 96 -1.76 7.32 -17.68
C GLY A 96 -2.87 7.32 -18.73
N PHE A 97 -3.93 6.57 -18.52
CA PHE A 97 -5.12 6.58 -19.40
C PHE A 97 -5.79 7.94 -19.46
N TYR A 98 -5.97 8.56 -18.30
CA TYR A 98 -6.57 9.90 -18.23
C TYR A 98 -5.80 10.90 -19.09
N LYS A 99 -4.46 10.89 -19.01
CA LYS A 99 -3.62 11.78 -19.81
C LYS A 99 -3.71 11.48 -21.31
N ASN A 100 -3.84 10.20 -21.69
CA ASN A 100 -3.95 9.80 -23.10
C ASN A 100 -5.32 10.13 -23.69
N LEU A 101 -6.40 9.96 -22.93
CA LEU A 101 -7.76 10.26 -23.38
C LEU A 101 -8.06 11.76 -23.39
N TYR A 102 -7.45 12.51 -22.48
CA TYR A 102 -7.65 13.93 -22.30
C TYR A 102 -6.31 14.70 -22.30
N PRO A 103 -5.61 14.80 -23.44
CA PRO A 103 -4.28 15.42 -23.55
C PRO A 103 -4.24 16.87 -23.06
N GLU A 104 -5.33 17.62 -23.29
CA GLU A 104 -5.47 19.02 -22.89
C GLU A 104 -5.79 19.21 -21.39
N SER A 105 -6.18 18.13 -20.70
CA SER A 105 -6.52 18.22 -19.28
C SER A 105 -5.27 18.30 -18.41
N PRO A 106 -5.36 18.99 -17.26
CA PRO A 106 -4.25 19.05 -16.30
C PRO A 106 -3.83 17.65 -15.87
N GLU A 107 -2.53 17.38 -15.85
CA GLU A 107 -1.97 16.13 -15.34
C GLU A 107 -2.40 15.87 -13.89
N ILE A 108 -2.76 14.64 -13.59
CA ILE A 108 -3.00 14.17 -12.22
C ILE A 108 -1.65 14.02 -11.54
N SER A 109 -1.22 15.07 -10.81
CA SER A 109 0.02 15.02 -10.03
C SER A 109 -0.13 14.16 -8.78
N PHE A 110 1.00 13.72 -8.22
CA PHE A 110 1.06 12.94 -6.99
C PHE A 110 0.25 13.59 -5.86
N VAL A 111 0.40 14.91 -5.67
CA VAL A 111 -0.31 15.65 -4.61
C VAL A 111 -1.80 15.76 -4.88
N LYS A 112 -2.22 16.02 -6.13
CA LYS A 112 -3.65 16.06 -6.49
C LYS A 112 -4.33 14.73 -6.24
N TRP A 113 -3.64 13.63 -6.57
CA TRP A 113 -4.14 12.29 -6.25
C TRP A 113 -4.31 12.12 -4.75
N MET A 114 -3.27 12.41 -3.95
CA MET A 114 -3.32 12.28 -2.50
C MET A 114 -4.41 13.14 -1.88
N ALA A 115 -4.59 14.37 -2.32
CA ALA A 115 -5.61 15.28 -1.81
C ALA A 115 -7.02 14.71 -1.97
N MET A 116 -7.27 13.94 -3.02
CA MET A 116 -8.54 13.26 -3.26
C MET A 116 -8.64 11.92 -2.54
N ALA A 117 -7.59 11.11 -2.58
CA ALA A 117 -7.62 9.71 -2.15
C ALA A 117 -7.41 9.53 -0.63
N VAL A 118 -6.53 10.34 -0.01
CA VAL A 118 -6.25 10.21 1.44
C VAL A 118 -7.50 10.44 2.30
N PRO A 119 -8.37 11.43 2.07
CA PRO A 119 -9.63 11.56 2.79
C PRO A 119 -10.50 10.29 2.71
N VAL A 120 -10.55 9.66 1.54
CA VAL A 120 -11.27 8.40 1.34
C VAL A 120 -10.67 7.29 2.21
N VAL A 121 -9.34 7.14 2.21
CA VAL A 121 -8.64 6.17 3.07
C VAL A 121 -8.95 6.40 4.54
N VAL A 122 -8.88 7.66 5.00
CA VAL A 122 -9.13 8.05 6.39
C VAL A 122 -10.56 7.72 6.83
N ILE A 123 -11.54 7.83 5.94
CA ILE A 123 -12.94 7.48 6.21
C ILE A 123 -13.16 5.97 6.17
N PHE A 124 -12.61 5.28 5.16
CA PHE A 124 -12.89 3.86 4.94
C PHE A 124 -12.21 2.95 5.97
N ILE A 125 -11.02 3.28 6.47
CA ILE A 125 -10.34 2.46 7.49
C ILE A 125 -11.18 2.31 8.76
N PRO A 126 -11.69 3.38 9.41
CA PRO A 126 -12.59 3.24 10.56
C PRO A 126 -13.90 2.50 10.23
N LEU A 127 -14.49 2.73 9.05
CA LEU A 127 -15.72 2.04 8.63
C LEU A 127 -15.52 0.54 8.55
N VAL A 128 -14.46 0.10 7.85
CA VAL A 128 -14.13 -1.33 7.72
C VAL A 128 -13.75 -1.92 9.07
N TRP A 129 -13.00 -1.20 9.90
CA TRP A 129 -12.69 -1.64 11.26
C TRP A 129 -13.95 -1.89 12.10
N VAL A 130 -14.90 -0.95 12.10
CA VAL A 130 -16.19 -1.12 12.81
C VAL A 130 -16.94 -2.31 12.25
N TYR A 131 -17.02 -2.43 10.92
CA TYR A 131 -17.69 -3.54 10.24
C TYR A 131 -17.09 -4.89 10.65
N LEU A 132 -15.78 -5.05 10.56
CA LEU A 132 -15.09 -6.28 10.92
C LEU A 132 -15.25 -6.64 12.40
N CYS A 133 -15.11 -5.65 13.29
CA CYS A 133 -15.20 -5.89 14.73
C CYS A 133 -16.64 -6.14 15.24
N LYS A 134 -17.67 -5.67 14.50
CA LYS A 134 -19.07 -5.75 14.95
C LYS A 134 -19.84 -6.87 14.25
N PHE A 135 -19.62 -7.07 12.95
CA PHE A 135 -20.43 -7.97 12.13
C PHE A 135 -19.69 -9.25 11.72
N VAL A 136 -18.37 -9.18 11.54
CA VAL A 136 -17.59 -10.34 11.07
C VAL A 136 -17.03 -11.16 12.22
N SER A 137 -16.75 -10.54 13.36
CA SER A 137 -16.20 -11.25 14.52
C SER A 137 -17.23 -12.25 15.09
N PRO A 138 -16.88 -13.54 15.19
CA PRO A 138 -17.76 -14.56 15.80
C PRO A 138 -18.02 -14.35 17.29
N ILE A 139 -17.13 -13.64 17.98
CA ILE A 139 -17.24 -13.32 19.41
C ILE A 139 -17.06 -11.81 19.64
N PRO A 140 -17.64 -11.25 20.72
CA PRO A 140 -17.50 -9.83 21.04
C PRO A 140 -16.07 -9.50 21.50
N LEU A 141 -15.21 -9.05 20.56
CA LEU A 141 -13.80 -8.69 20.82
C LEU A 141 -13.60 -7.67 21.96
N GLY A 142 -14.63 -6.93 22.33
CA GLY A 142 -14.57 -5.97 23.43
C GLY A 142 -14.57 -6.61 24.83
N GLN A 143 -14.90 -7.91 24.93
CA GLN A 143 -14.90 -8.67 26.18
C GLN A 143 -13.57 -9.41 26.41
N ILE A 144 -12.65 -9.41 25.44
CA ILE A 144 -11.33 -9.97 25.57
C ILE A 144 -10.44 -8.88 26.19
N GLU A 145 -10.04 -9.10 27.44
CA GLU A 145 -9.15 -8.19 28.15
C GLU A 145 -7.70 -8.55 27.90
N PHE A 146 -6.90 -7.55 27.57
CA PHE A 146 -5.45 -7.64 27.56
C PHE A 146 -4.93 -7.44 28.99
N ALA A 147 -4.18 -8.39 29.52
CA ALA A 147 -3.54 -8.19 30.81
C ALA A 147 -2.60 -6.99 30.78
N LYS A 148 -2.65 -6.16 31.82
CA LYS A 148 -1.72 -5.05 32.02
C LYS A 148 -0.30 -5.60 32.14
N GLY A 149 0.57 -5.35 31.14
CA GLY A 149 1.96 -5.81 31.14
C GLY A 149 2.55 -6.07 29.74
N ASN A 150 1.76 -5.94 28.69
CA ASN A 150 2.15 -6.36 27.34
C ASN A 150 2.96 -5.36 26.51
N GLY A 151 3.49 -4.30 27.11
CA GLY A 151 4.56 -3.54 26.48
C GLY A 151 5.79 -4.39 26.14
N ASP A 152 5.98 -5.49 26.87
CA ASP A 152 7.18 -6.32 26.78
C ASP A 152 7.31 -7.09 25.46
N ILE A 153 6.19 -7.42 24.77
CA ILE A 153 6.28 -8.17 23.51
C ILE A 153 6.65 -7.27 22.37
N ILE A 154 5.97 -6.14 22.28
CA ILE A 154 6.29 -5.12 21.26
C ILE A 154 7.72 -4.65 21.49
N ASN A 155 8.13 -4.49 22.74
CA ASN A 155 9.50 -4.16 23.12
C ASN A 155 10.47 -5.31 22.81
N HIS A 156 10.08 -6.57 23.01
CA HIS A 156 10.90 -7.72 22.67
C HIS A 156 11.06 -7.88 21.17
N GLU A 157 10.00 -7.77 20.38
CA GLU A 157 10.05 -7.76 18.92
C GLU A 157 10.86 -6.55 18.41
N LEU A 158 10.65 -5.36 18.98
CA LEU A 158 11.44 -4.17 18.67
C LEU A 158 12.92 -4.36 19.01
N ALA A 159 13.22 -5.00 20.14
CA ALA A 159 14.60 -5.31 20.55
C ALA A 159 15.23 -6.38 19.64
N SER A 160 14.45 -7.35 19.14
CA SER A 160 14.94 -8.36 18.20
C SER A 160 15.34 -7.80 16.84
N LEU A 161 14.72 -6.69 16.41
CA LEU A 161 15.09 -5.97 15.18
C LEU A 161 16.49 -5.30 15.30
N GLY A 162 16.98 -5.07 16.52
CA GLY A 162 18.26 -4.44 16.76
C GLY A 162 18.27 -2.94 16.43
N LYS A 163 19.47 -2.38 16.27
CA LYS A 163 19.65 -0.97 15.89
C LYS A 163 19.58 -0.83 14.37
N ILE A 164 18.92 0.24 13.91
CA ILE A 164 18.84 0.59 12.47
C ILE A 164 20.26 0.64 11.90
N THR A 165 20.53 -0.18 10.91
CA THR A 165 21.83 -0.30 10.24
C THR A 165 22.09 0.89 9.30
N ARG A 166 23.32 1.02 8.86
CA ARG A 166 23.72 2.09 7.93
C ARG A 166 23.02 1.96 6.55
N PRO A 167 22.95 0.77 5.93
CA PRO A 167 22.19 0.58 4.69
C PRO A 167 20.71 0.93 4.83
N GLU A 168 20.07 0.52 5.92
CA GLU A 168 18.66 0.84 6.17
C GLU A 168 18.41 2.36 6.27
N LYS A 169 19.31 3.09 6.94
CA LYS A 169 19.22 4.56 6.98
C LYS A 169 19.38 5.19 5.60
N MET A 170 20.29 4.66 4.77
CA MET A 170 20.52 5.16 3.41
C MET A 170 19.28 4.91 2.54
N VAL A 171 18.71 3.70 2.58
CA VAL A 171 17.47 3.38 1.84
C VAL A 171 16.32 4.26 2.32
N ALA A 172 16.14 4.43 3.64
CA ALA A 172 15.12 5.30 4.20
C ALA A 172 15.32 6.76 3.76
N SER A 173 16.56 7.25 3.70
CA SER A 173 16.87 8.62 3.24
C SER A 173 16.53 8.80 1.76
N VAL A 174 16.88 7.84 0.90
CA VAL A 174 16.53 7.87 -0.53
C VAL A 174 15.01 7.81 -0.70
N PHE A 175 14.32 6.97 0.07
CA PHE A 175 12.87 6.87 0.05
C PHE A 175 12.19 8.19 0.43
N ILE A 176 12.62 8.82 1.53
CA ILE A 176 12.09 10.12 1.97
C ILE A 176 12.38 11.20 0.91
N ALA A 177 13.60 11.22 0.36
CA ALA A 177 13.95 12.14 -0.72
C ALA A 177 13.05 11.95 -1.95
N THR A 178 12.78 10.71 -2.35
CA THR A 178 11.87 10.39 -3.45
C THR A 178 10.46 10.94 -3.20
N ALA A 179 9.91 10.68 -2.00
CA ALA A 179 8.60 11.18 -1.61
C ALA A 179 8.54 12.72 -1.64
N LEU A 180 9.55 13.38 -1.10
CA LEU A 180 9.65 14.84 -1.13
C LEU A 180 9.78 15.37 -2.56
N MET A 181 10.56 14.71 -3.43
CA MET A 181 10.67 15.09 -4.84
C MET A 181 9.34 14.95 -5.58
N TRP A 182 8.52 13.96 -5.29
CA TRP A 182 7.18 13.84 -5.87
C TRP A 182 6.23 14.92 -5.35
N ILE A 183 6.23 15.19 -4.03
CA ILE A 183 5.34 16.17 -3.40
C ILE A 183 5.65 17.57 -3.91
N PHE A 184 6.93 17.95 -3.96
CA PHE A 184 7.37 19.29 -4.36
C PHE A 184 7.76 19.40 -5.84
N ARG A 185 7.39 18.43 -6.68
CA ARG A 185 7.68 18.49 -8.12
C ARG A 185 7.01 19.68 -8.81
N LYS A 186 5.72 19.83 -8.62
CA LYS A 186 4.91 20.93 -9.14
C LYS A 186 4.66 22.00 -8.09
N PRO A 187 4.37 23.23 -8.47
CA PRO A 187 3.95 24.25 -7.52
C PRO A 187 2.77 23.77 -6.66
N LEU A 188 2.88 23.98 -5.36
CA LEU A 188 1.86 23.63 -4.39
C LEU A 188 1.08 24.88 -4.00
N GLU A 189 -0.18 24.93 -4.36
CA GLU A 189 -1.09 26.02 -4.05
C GLU A 189 -1.84 25.69 -2.75
N LEU A 190 -1.47 26.37 -1.67
CA LEU A 190 -2.09 26.28 -0.36
C LEU A 190 -2.88 27.55 -0.05
N GLY A 191 -3.99 27.76 -0.75
CA GLY A 191 -4.78 28.97 -0.63
C GLY A 191 -4.00 30.22 -1.12
N ALA A 192 -3.59 31.07 -0.18
CA ALA A 192 -2.84 32.31 -0.50
C ALA A 192 -1.31 32.10 -0.65
N ILE A 193 -0.79 30.91 -0.34
CA ILE A 193 0.65 30.62 -0.38
C ILE A 193 0.91 29.63 -1.52
N THR A 194 1.78 30.03 -2.47
CA THR A 194 2.27 29.14 -3.53
C THR A 194 3.72 28.78 -3.25
N ILE A 195 3.97 27.50 -2.97
CA ILE A 195 5.33 26.96 -2.84
C ILE A 195 5.80 26.56 -4.25
N PRO A 196 6.89 27.15 -4.79
CA PRO A 196 7.37 26.80 -6.12
C PRO A 196 7.82 25.36 -6.19
N GLY A 197 7.45 24.65 -7.25
CA GLY A 197 7.92 23.28 -7.50
C GLY A 197 9.35 23.29 -8.04
N TRP A 198 10.16 22.28 -7.66
CA TRP A 198 11.55 22.19 -8.14
C TRP A 198 11.65 21.96 -9.67
N SER A 199 10.60 21.41 -10.31
CA SER A 199 10.60 21.25 -11.77
C SER A 199 10.69 22.59 -12.52
N SER A 200 10.22 23.68 -11.92
CA SER A 200 10.29 25.01 -12.51
C SER A 200 11.71 25.58 -12.63
N LEU A 201 12.71 24.94 -12.00
CA LEU A 201 14.12 25.29 -12.13
C LEU A 201 14.74 24.81 -13.46
N PHE A 202 14.04 23.96 -14.20
CA PHE A 202 14.50 23.39 -15.47
C PHE A 202 13.85 24.07 -16.66
N LEU A 203 14.55 24.10 -17.80
CA LEU A 203 14.09 24.73 -19.04
C LEU A 203 12.79 24.11 -19.59
N ASN A 204 12.59 22.80 -19.38
CA ASN A 204 11.41 22.06 -19.82
C ASN A 204 10.76 21.31 -18.65
N PRO A 205 10.02 21.99 -17.76
CA PRO A 205 9.40 21.37 -16.58
C PRO A 205 8.43 20.24 -16.92
N GLU A 206 7.80 20.27 -18.08
CA GLU A 206 6.81 19.30 -18.54
C GLU A 206 7.41 17.92 -18.88
N MET A 207 8.71 17.86 -19.19
CA MET A 207 9.42 16.60 -19.41
C MET A 207 9.72 15.84 -18.11
N LEU A 208 9.68 16.55 -16.98
CA LEU A 208 9.93 15.99 -15.66
C LEU A 208 8.62 15.47 -15.05
N ASN A 209 8.45 14.17 -15.09
CA ASN A 209 7.29 13.48 -14.51
C ASN A 209 7.67 12.63 -13.28
N ASP A 210 6.69 12.03 -12.63
CA ASP A 210 6.92 11.22 -11.43
C ASP A 210 7.77 9.98 -11.74
N SER A 211 7.69 9.44 -12.97
CA SER A 211 8.51 8.31 -13.42
C SER A 211 9.98 8.70 -13.56
N THR A 212 10.28 9.94 -13.95
CA THR A 212 11.66 10.46 -14.02
C THR A 212 12.33 10.42 -12.64
N VAL A 213 11.61 10.87 -11.61
CA VAL A 213 12.08 10.82 -10.21
C VAL A 213 12.30 9.37 -9.78
N ALA A 214 11.32 8.47 -10.04
CA ALA A 214 11.42 7.07 -9.67
C ALA A 214 12.64 6.38 -10.32
N MET A 215 12.87 6.61 -11.62
CA MET A 215 14.02 6.05 -12.33
C MET A 215 15.35 6.59 -11.79
N LEU A 216 15.44 7.91 -11.56
CA LEU A 216 16.63 8.53 -11.00
C LEU A 216 16.99 7.93 -9.64
N MET A 217 16.02 7.81 -8.74
CA MET A 217 16.22 7.27 -7.40
C MET A 217 16.47 5.76 -7.39
N GLY A 218 15.86 5.00 -8.31
CA GLY A 218 16.17 3.59 -8.52
C GLY A 218 17.61 3.36 -8.98
N ILE A 219 18.09 4.16 -9.95
CA ILE A 219 19.47 4.14 -10.40
C ILE A 219 20.42 4.55 -9.26
N LEU A 220 20.05 5.57 -8.47
CA LEU A 220 20.84 6.01 -7.33
C LEU A 220 21.06 4.87 -6.33
N LEU A 221 20.03 4.07 -6.01
CA LEU A 221 20.16 2.90 -5.14
C LEU A 221 21.13 1.84 -5.68
N MET A 222 21.24 1.71 -7.00
CA MET A 222 22.18 0.79 -7.66
C MET A 222 23.64 1.29 -7.63
N ILE A 223 23.84 2.60 -7.46
CA ILE A 223 25.17 3.22 -7.44
C ILE A 223 25.69 3.41 -6.00
N LEU A 224 24.78 3.57 -5.03
CA LEU A 224 25.15 3.84 -3.63
C LEU A 224 25.78 2.59 -2.99
N PRO A 225 27.04 2.67 -2.53
CA PRO A 225 27.71 1.53 -1.90
C PRO A 225 27.21 1.31 -0.47
N VAL A 226 27.06 0.04 -0.09
CA VAL A 226 26.69 -0.36 1.29
C VAL A 226 27.77 0.04 2.29
N HIS A 227 29.05 -0.18 1.91
CA HIS A 227 30.22 0.19 2.72
C HIS A 227 31.31 0.76 1.82
N PHE A 228 31.95 1.84 2.28
CA PHE A 228 33.14 2.36 1.62
C PHE A 228 34.34 1.42 1.93
N GLY A 229 34.79 0.66 0.95
CA GLY A 229 36.03 -0.11 1.00
C GLY A 229 35.88 -1.64 1.01
N HIS A 230 34.89 -2.21 1.66
CA HIS A 230 34.65 -3.67 1.64
C HIS A 230 33.16 -3.94 1.62
N GLY A 231 32.66 -4.68 0.64
CA GLY A 231 31.25 -5.06 0.55
C GLY A 231 30.79 -5.84 1.80
N ALA A 232 29.54 -5.63 2.23
CA ALA A 232 28.93 -6.43 3.27
C ALA A 232 28.81 -7.88 2.80
N ILE A 233 29.10 -8.85 3.69
CA ILE A 233 28.90 -10.27 3.39
C ILE A 233 27.50 -10.63 3.92
N ASN A 234 26.57 -10.90 3.01
CA ASN A 234 25.24 -11.40 3.33
C ASN A 234 25.08 -12.77 2.67
N ASN A 235 24.75 -13.81 3.45
CA ASN A 235 24.63 -15.20 2.96
C ASN A 235 25.82 -15.69 2.11
N GLY A 236 27.04 -15.25 2.45
CA GLY A 236 28.26 -15.66 1.73
C GLY A 236 28.53 -14.91 0.41
N GLN A 237 27.68 -13.96 0.02
CA GLN A 237 27.89 -13.08 -1.13
C GLN A 237 28.25 -11.67 -0.67
N ARG A 238 29.17 -11.01 -1.40
CA ARG A 238 29.55 -9.63 -1.13
C ARG A 238 28.54 -8.69 -1.77
N GLU A 239 27.83 -7.93 -0.94
CA GLU A 239 26.96 -6.87 -1.39
C GLU A 239 27.77 -5.56 -1.44
N TYR A 240 27.93 -5.00 -2.63
CA TYR A 240 28.68 -3.76 -2.84
C TYR A 240 27.75 -2.54 -2.87
N PHE A 241 26.52 -2.69 -3.34
CA PHE A 241 25.55 -1.63 -3.56
C PHE A 241 24.25 -1.90 -2.78
N LEU A 242 23.47 -0.84 -2.51
CA LEU A 242 22.20 -0.95 -1.80
C LEU A 242 21.16 -1.78 -2.57
N LEU A 243 21.22 -1.75 -3.89
CA LEU A 243 20.37 -2.53 -4.79
C LEU A 243 21.24 -3.13 -5.89
N ASP A 244 21.11 -4.41 -6.12
CA ASP A 244 21.74 -5.12 -7.21
C ASP A 244 20.73 -5.53 -8.30
N TRP A 245 21.20 -5.75 -9.52
CA TRP A 245 20.37 -6.15 -10.64
C TRP A 245 19.67 -7.48 -10.41
N LYS A 246 20.33 -8.45 -9.78
CA LYS A 246 19.77 -9.76 -9.47
C LYS A 246 18.53 -9.65 -8.56
N THR A 247 18.58 -8.77 -7.58
CA THR A 247 17.43 -8.47 -6.70
C THR A 247 16.30 -7.85 -7.51
N VAL A 248 16.57 -6.89 -8.39
CA VAL A 248 15.56 -6.28 -9.27
C VAL A 248 14.94 -7.35 -10.17
N GLU A 249 15.77 -8.16 -10.85
CA GLU A 249 15.33 -9.22 -11.75
C GLU A 249 14.40 -10.23 -11.06
N THR A 250 14.75 -10.66 -9.84
CA THR A 250 14.03 -11.73 -9.13
C THR A 250 12.86 -11.24 -8.28
N ARG A 251 12.89 -10.01 -7.79
CA ARG A 251 11.90 -9.47 -6.84
C ARG A 251 10.90 -8.51 -7.47
N MET A 252 11.23 -7.94 -8.62
CA MET A 252 10.30 -7.06 -9.33
C MET A 252 9.11 -7.87 -9.87
N PRO A 253 7.88 -7.39 -9.70
CA PRO A 253 6.67 -8.10 -10.14
C PRO A 253 6.45 -7.93 -11.65
N TRP A 254 7.32 -8.49 -12.49
CA TRP A 254 7.28 -8.40 -13.96
C TRP A 254 5.93 -8.81 -14.55
N GLY A 255 5.26 -9.79 -13.91
CA GLY A 255 3.93 -10.24 -14.33
C GLY A 255 2.89 -9.11 -14.37
N ILE A 256 2.99 -8.12 -13.49
CA ILE A 256 2.08 -6.96 -13.48
C ILE A 256 2.31 -6.10 -14.73
N LEU A 257 3.56 -5.86 -15.11
CA LEU A 257 3.89 -5.09 -16.32
C LEU A 257 3.37 -5.80 -17.58
N LEU A 258 3.54 -7.13 -17.66
CA LEU A 258 3.04 -7.92 -18.79
C LEU A 258 1.51 -7.94 -18.83
N LEU A 259 0.84 -8.08 -17.68
CA LEU A 259 -0.62 -8.08 -17.59
C LEU A 259 -1.21 -6.75 -18.09
N PHE A 260 -0.71 -5.63 -17.58
CA PHE A 260 -1.20 -4.31 -18.02
C PHE A 260 -0.80 -3.99 -19.46
N GLY A 261 0.44 -4.30 -19.86
CA GLY A 261 0.90 -4.11 -21.24
C GLY A 261 0.07 -4.90 -22.22
N GLY A 262 -0.24 -6.16 -21.91
CA GLY A 262 -1.14 -7.03 -22.69
C GLY A 262 -2.57 -6.47 -22.74
N GLY A 263 -3.10 -6.01 -21.61
CA GLY A 263 -4.42 -5.37 -21.57
C GLY A 263 -4.48 -4.11 -22.44
N PHE A 264 -3.46 -3.27 -22.42
CA PHE A 264 -3.39 -2.08 -23.28
C PHE A 264 -3.27 -2.45 -24.77
N ALA A 265 -2.48 -3.46 -25.10
CA ALA A 265 -2.36 -3.94 -26.47
C ALA A 265 -3.72 -4.45 -26.99
N LEU A 266 -4.45 -5.23 -26.19
CA LEU A 266 -5.80 -5.69 -26.53
C LEU A 266 -6.79 -4.53 -26.71
N ALA A 267 -6.82 -3.58 -25.76
CA ALA A 267 -7.69 -2.40 -25.84
C ALA A 267 -7.38 -1.57 -27.10
N SER A 268 -6.09 -1.36 -27.42
CA SER A 268 -5.68 -0.68 -28.65
C SER A 268 -6.10 -1.47 -29.90
N GLY A 269 -5.99 -2.79 -29.86
CA GLY A 269 -6.47 -3.68 -30.95
C GLY A 269 -7.96 -3.51 -31.18
N PHE A 270 -8.79 -3.55 -30.12
CA PHE A 270 -10.23 -3.37 -30.19
C PHE A 270 -10.63 -2.01 -30.76
N THR A 271 -9.92 -0.95 -30.38
CA THR A 271 -10.17 0.39 -30.87
C THR A 271 -9.77 0.52 -32.36
N LYS A 272 -8.59 0.05 -32.74
CA LYS A 272 -8.09 0.14 -34.12
C LYS A 272 -8.85 -0.72 -35.13
N THR A 273 -9.41 -1.84 -34.68
CA THR A 273 -10.20 -2.73 -35.54
C THR A 273 -11.69 -2.42 -35.50
N GLU A 274 -12.09 -1.37 -34.76
CA GLU A 274 -13.49 -1.00 -34.53
C GLU A 274 -14.34 -2.13 -33.92
N LEU A 275 -13.69 -3.15 -33.34
CA LEU A 275 -14.36 -4.29 -32.73
C LEU A 275 -15.32 -3.85 -31.61
N THR A 276 -14.96 -2.83 -30.84
CA THR A 276 -15.81 -2.25 -29.80
C THR A 276 -17.12 -1.72 -30.40
N VAL A 277 -17.05 -1.06 -31.56
CA VAL A 277 -18.23 -0.53 -32.29
C VAL A 277 -19.10 -1.69 -32.83
N TRP A 278 -18.44 -2.71 -33.38
CA TRP A 278 -19.13 -3.90 -33.87
C TRP A 278 -19.87 -4.63 -32.74
N ILE A 279 -19.20 -4.90 -31.61
CA ILE A 279 -19.86 -5.51 -30.43
C ILE A 279 -21.00 -4.62 -29.94
N GLY A 280 -20.80 -3.31 -29.84
CA GLY A 280 -21.87 -2.37 -29.47
C GLY A 280 -23.06 -2.43 -30.41
N SER A 281 -22.86 -2.58 -31.73
CA SER A 281 -23.92 -2.71 -32.72
C SER A 281 -24.71 -4.00 -32.56
N GLN A 282 -24.09 -5.10 -32.14
CA GLN A 282 -24.78 -6.36 -31.85
C GLN A 282 -25.65 -6.27 -30.59
N LEU A 283 -25.27 -5.38 -29.66
CA LEU A 283 -25.99 -5.17 -28.40
C LEU A 283 -27.10 -4.13 -28.50
N THR A 284 -27.36 -3.54 -29.68
CA THR A 284 -28.42 -2.54 -29.88
C THR A 284 -29.84 -3.10 -29.57
N GLY A 285 -30.02 -4.41 -29.63
CA GLY A 285 -31.25 -5.07 -29.17
C GLY A 285 -31.54 -4.91 -27.67
N LEU A 286 -30.49 -4.60 -26.86
CA LEU A 286 -30.62 -4.33 -25.43
C LEU A 286 -31.08 -2.90 -25.12
N SER A 287 -31.11 -2.00 -26.11
CA SER A 287 -31.54 -0.61 -25.94
C SER A 287 -33.02 -0.47 -25.55
N SER A 288 -33.82 -1.52 -25.75
CA SER A 288 -35.22 -1.59 -25.30
C SER A 288 -35.38 -1.95 -23.82
N LEU A 289 -34.29 -2.35 -23.13
CA LEU A 289 -34.34 -2.68 -21.73
C LEU A 289 -34.21 -1.42 -20.85
N PRO A 290 -34.86 -1.42 -19.67
CA PRO A 290 -34.67 -0.32 -18.73
C PRO A 290 -33.19 -0.22 -18.26
N LEU A 291 -32.72 1.01 -17.97
CA LEU A 291 -31.33 1.31 -17.68
C LEU A 291 -30.70 0.40 -16.62
N TRP A 292 -31.45 0.06 -15.58
CA TRP A 292 -31.00 -0.85 -14.53
C TRP A 292 -30.70 -2.28 -15.02
N ALA A 293 -31.45 -2.75 -16.02
CA ALA A 293 -31.20 -4.07 -16.60
C ALA A 293 -29.96 -4.07 -17.51
N VAL A 294 -29.74 -2.98 -18.25
CA VAL A 294 -28.56 -2.80 -19.11
C VAL A 294 -27.27 -2.74 -18.26
N VAL A 295 -27.33 -2.18 -17.03
CA VAL A 295 -26.19 -2.10 -16.11
C VAL A 295 -25.87 -3.45 -15.46
N LEU A 296 -26.81 -4.38 -15.41
CA LEU A 296 -26.66 -5.72 -14.81
C LEU A 296 -26.24 -6.81 -15.82
N CYS A 297 -26.27 -6.52 -17.12
CA CYS A 297 -25.80 -7.42 -18.19
C CYS A 297 -24.35 -7.17 -18.54
#